data_a210419680950d6922e1a09218508f70
#
_entry.id   a210419680950d6922e1a09218508f70
#
_cell.length_a   1.000
_cell.length_b   1.000
_cell.length_c   1.000
_cell.angle_alpha   90.00
_cell.angle_beta   90.00
_cell.angle_gamma   90.00
#
_symmetry.space_group_name_H-M   'P 1'
#
loop_
_entity.id
_entity.type
_entity.pdbx_description
1 polymer ?
#
loop_
_entity_poly.entity_id
_entity_poly.type
_entity_poly.pdbx_seq_one_letter_code
_entity_poly.pdbx_strand_id
1 'polypeptide(L)'
;MPSQSAQAAATEVVANAANGWLMLLLNFVMAIIGVYLIVSGANAALPVWALVAGALIALAAFLMLLGYFTLQPNQARVLMLFGAYQGTVRESGFHWANPFYSRYRGNATSNDSSSADSQRKGKRPFQTPGISFNWLTTKISLRAHNFSSDILKVNDKRGNPVEIAAVVVWRVDDTAQAVFDVEDYTSYVEIQSESAIRSIASRYAYDQGEEHEITLRGGADEVAHAMRKELQDRLAKAGVVVEDARITHLAYAPEIAPAMLRRQQAEAVIAARRLIVENAVTMVHTALDELDRRNVVHLDDERRAAMVSNLLVVLCGMSEASPVINTGTLYT
;
A
#
# COMPACT_ATOMS: atom_id res chain seq x y z
N MET A 1 41.16 1.37 10.50
CA MET A 1 39.86 1.58 9.82
C MET A 1 38.99 2.35 10.77
N PRO A 2 38.64 3.61 10.48
CA PRO A 2 37.75 4.36 11.34
C PRO A 2 36.34 3.78 11.25
N SER A 3 35.74 3.53 12.41
CA SER A 3 34.37 3.12 12.61
C SER A 3 33.46 4.13 11.92
N GLN A 4 32.67 3.68 10.94
CA GLN A 4 31.52 4.42 10.47
C GLN A 4 30.59 4.57 11.68
N SER A 5 30.56 5.77 12.24
CA SER A 5 29.48 6.20 13.12
C SER A 5 28.20 6.00 12.34
N ALA A 6 27.37 5.07 12.76
CA ALA A 6 26.00 4.94 12.28
C ALA A 6 25.37 6.33 12.44
N GLN A 7 25.10 6.99 11.32
CA GLN A 7 24.41 8.27 11.29
C GLN A 7 23.05 7.99 11.93
N ALA A 8 22.79 8.56 13.10
CA ALA A 8 21.53 8.37 13.79
C ALA A 8 20.41 8.85 12.85
N ALA A 9 19.39 8.02 12.67
CA ALA A 9 18.21 8.36 11.87
C ALA A 9 17.70 9.74 12.32
N ALA A 10 17.39 10.60 11.36
CA ALA A 10 16.89 11.94 11.65
C ALA A 10 15.52 11.82 12.33
N THR A 11 15.46 12.05 13.63
CA THR A 11 14.20 12.06 14.38
C THR A 11 13.50 13.41 14.22
N GLU A 12 12.19 13.37 14.01
CA GLU A 12 11.40 14.58 13.87
C GLU A 12 11.34 15.39 15.17
N VAL A 13 11.65 16.68 15.06
CA VAL A 13 11.52 17.65 16.13
C VAL A 13 10.37 18.58 15.78
N VAL A 14 9.38 18.72 16.67
CA VAL A 14 8.27 19.65 16.47
C VAL A 14 8.77 21.08 16.60
N ALA A 15 8.67 21.87 15.53
CA ALA A 15 9.00 23.29 15.55
C ALA A 15 7.76 24.13 15.88
N ASN A 16 7.88 24.99 16.88
CA ASN A 16 6.87 25.99 17.19
C ASN A 16 7.03 27.18 16.25
N ALA A 17 6.14 27.31 15.27
CA ALA A 17 6.05 28.51 14.45
C ALA A 17 5.23 29.62 15.19
N ALA A 18 5.64 30.88 15.08
CA ALA A 18 4.88 31.94 15.66
C ALA A 18 3.51 32.12 14.97
N ASN A 19 2.51 32.58 15.74
CA ASN A 19 1.19 32.85 15.20
C ASN A 19 1.27 33.95 14.13
N GLY A 20 0.88 33.64 12.90
CA GLY A 20 0.96 34.52 11.74
C GLY A 20 0.15 35.82 11.92
N TRP A 21 -1.02 35.75 12.56
CA TRP A 21 -1.86 36.93 12.78
C TRP A 21 -1.22 37.93 13.72
N LEU A 22 -0.61 37.45 14.82
CA LEU A 22 0.09 38.31 15.78
C LEU A 22 1.32 38.95 15.14
N MET A 23 2.09 38.17 14.37
CA MET A 23 3.26 38.67 13.65
C MET A 23 2.89 39.64 12.53
N LEU A 24 1.73 39.45 11.87
CA LEU A 24 1.22 40.39 10.87
C LEU A 24 0.85 41.72 11.49
N LEU A 25 0.19 41.74 12.65
CA LEU A 25 -0.10 42.96 13.40
C LEU A 25 1.17 43.68 13.81
N LEU A 26 2.16 42.94 14.34
CA LEU A 26 3.47 43.50 14.70
C LEU A 26 4.16 44.11 13.48
N ASN A 27 4.16 43.40 12.35
CA ASN A 27 4.75 43.89 11.10
C ASN A 27 4.06 45.17 10.59
N PHE A 28 2.75 45.23 10.68
CA PHE A 28 1.96 46.39 10.29
C PHE A 28 2.30 47.62 11.17
N VAL A 29 2.42 47.44 12.48
CA VAL A 29 2.85 48.49 13.42
C VAL A 29 4.27 48.95 13.08
N MET A 30 5.20 48.02 12.84
CA MET A 30 6.57 48.36 12.43
C MET A 30 6.60 49.16 11.13
N ALA A 31 5.79 48.77 10.14
CA ALA A 31 5.70 49.48 8.87
C ALA A 31 5.19 50.91 9.05
N ILE A 32 4.15 51.11 9.86
CA ILE A 32 3.64 52.49 10.20
C ILE A 32 4.70 53.30 10.87
N ILE A 33 5.39 52.76 11.87
CA ILE A 33 6.48 53.46 12.57
C ILE A 33 7.61 53.84 11.61
N GLY A 34 8.00 52.89 10.73
CA GLY A 34 9.04 53.16 9.73
C GLY A 34 8.66 54.30 8.78
N VAL A 35 7.44 54.26 8.24
CA VAL A 35 6.93 55.34 7.37
C VAL A 35 6.85 56.67 8.10
N TYR A 36 6.34 56.68 9.33
CA TYR A 36 6.27 57.89 10.15
C TYR A 36 7.65 58.54 10.38
N LEU A 37 8.66 57.75 10.73
CA LEU A 37 10.04 58.24 10.94
C LEU A 37 10.65 58.77 9.66
N ILE A 38 10.41 58.13 8.51
CA ILE A 38 10.89 58.61 7.21
C ILE A 38 10.27 59.98 6.86
N VAL A 39 8.95 60.10 6.98
CA VAL A 39 8.23 61.34 6.64
C VAL A 39 8.60 62.46 7.59
N SER A 40 8.69 62.20 8.91
CA SER A 40 9.06 63.18 9.89
C SER A 40 10.54 63.63 9.80
N GLY A 41 11.42 62.71 9.45
CA GLY A 41 12.83 63.01 9.15
C GLY A 41 13.01 63.82 7.87
N ALA A 42 12.25 63.52 6.81
CA ALA A 42 12.25 64.25 5.55
C ALA A 42 11.73 65.69 5.68
N ASN A 43 10.76 65.94 6.58
CA ASN A 43 10.19 67.24 6.85
C ASN A 43 11.02 68.08 7.89
N ALA A 44 12.24 67.64 8.21
CA ALA A 44 13.13 68.22 9.19
C ALA A 44 12.52 68.39 10.61
N ALA A 45 11.42 67.65 10.91
CA ALA A 45 10.79 67.65 12.24
C ALA A 45 11.59 66.80 13.25
N LEU A 46 12.42 65.87 12.73
CA LEU A 46 13.30 65.03 13.53
C LEU A 46 14.73 65.03 12.96
N PRO A 47 15.75 64.73 13.78
CA PRO A 47 17.15 64.68 13.31
C PRO A 47 17.38 63.64 12.24
N VAL A 48 18.41 63.80 11.38
CA VAL A 48 18.70 62.97 10.20
C VAL A 48 18.84 61.47 10.53
N TRP A 49 19.28 61.13 11.74
CA TRP A 49 19.34 59.74 12.17
C TRP A 49 17.96 59.05 12.19
N ALA A 50 16.87 59.80 12.38
CA ALA A 50 15.51 59.26 12.37
C ALA A 50 15.10 58.76 10.96
N LEU A 51 15.58 59.43 9.92
CA LEU A 51 15.37 59.00 8.53
C LEU A 51 16.06 57.66 8.26
N VAL A 52 17.32 57.50 8.71
CA VAL A 52 18.07 56.26 8.58
C VAL A 52 17.42 55.13 9.38
N ALA A 53 17.01 55.42 10.64
CA ALA A 53 16.32 54.42 11.46
C ALA A 53 14.99 54.01 10.85
N GLY A 54 14.21 54.94 10.30
CA GLY A 54 12.96 54.65 9.61
C GLY A 54 13.16 53.76 8.37
N ALA A 55 14.20 54.03 7.57
CA ALA A 55 14.54 53.22 6.42
C ALA A 55 14.94 51.77 6.83
N LEU A 56 15.72 51.60 7.90
CA LEU A 56 16.09 50.31 8.42
C LEU A 56 14.89 49.51 8.95
N ILE A 57 13.97 50.19 9.67
CA ILE A 57 12.74 49.58 10.18
C ILE A 57 11.83 49.12 9.00
N ALA A 58 11.67 49.96 7.99
CA ALA A 58 10.88 49.63 6.80
C ALA A 58 11.48 48.45 6.02
N LEU A 59 12.81 48.40 5.89
CA LEU A 59 13.52 47.28 5.31
C LEU A 59 13.32 45.99 6.12
N ALA A 60 13.43 46.08 7.45
CA ALA A 60 13.18 44.92 8.32
C ALA A 60 11.73 44.42 8.22
N ALA A 61 10.75 45.33 8.19
CA ALA A 61 9.34 44.99 7.98
C ALA A 61 9.11 44.31 6.64
N PHE A 62 9.76 44.80 5.58
CA PHE A 62 9.69 44.16 4.26
C PHE A 62 10.28 42.74 4.26
N LEU A 63 11.43 42.54 4.90
CA LEU A 63 12.03 41.19 5.03
C LEU A 63 11.15 40.25 5.84
N MET A 64 10.48 40.73 6.87
CA MET A 64 9.55 39.94 7.67
C MET A 64 8.35 39.43 6.86
N LEU A 65 7.92 40.15 5.79
CA LEU A 65 6.84 39.69 4.92
C LEU A 65 7.15 38.37 4.23
N LEU A 66 8.40 38.03 3.99
CA LEU A 66 8.82 36.78 3.34
C LEU A 66 8.66 35.56 4.26
N GLY A 67 8.47 35.74 5.56
CA GLY A 67 8.36 34.66 6.55
C GLY A 67 6.96 34.05 6.70
N TYR A 68 5.92 34.64 6.10
CA TYR A 68 4.54 34.14 6.24
C TYR A 68 4.27 32.93 5.38
N PHE A 69 3.52 31.98 5.95
CA PHE A 69 3.03 30.82 5.22
C PHE A 69 1.75 30.25 5.82
N THR A 70 0.98 29.56 5.01
CA THR A 70 -0.24 28.85 5.41
C THR A 70 -0.03 27.37 5.33
N LEU A 71 -0.56 26.61 6.30
CA LEU A 71 -0.53 25.16 6.33
C LEU A 71 -1.96 24.62 6.36
N GLN A 72 -2.27 23.69 5.46
CA GLN A 72 -3.57 23.00 5.44
C GLN A 72 -3.57 21.84 6.45
N PRO A 73 -4.75 21.37 6.89
CA PRO A 73 -4.84 20.16 7.70
C PRO A 73 -4.17 18.97 6.98
N ASN A 74 -3.46 18.17 7.76
CA ASN A 74 -2.69 17.02 7.26
C ASN A 74 -1.60 17.38 6.24
N GLN A 75 -0.96 18.55 6.45
CA GLN A 75 0.27 18.94 5.77
C GLN A 75 1.31 19.30 6.82
N ALA A 76 2.55 18.98 6.53
CA ALA A 76 3.70 19.37 7.35
C ALA A 76 4.67 20.22 6.53
N ARG A 77 5.44 21.03 7.23
CA ARG A 77 6.51 21.84 6.64
C ARG A 77 7.79 21.67 7.42
N VAL A 78 8.82 21.19 6.74
CA VAL A 78 10.17 21.05 7.28
C VAL A 78 10.90 22.37 7.22
N LEU A 79 11.47 22.80 8.34
CA LEU A 79 12.25 24.05 8.48
C LEU A 79 13.73 23.71 8.57
N MET A 80 14.53 24.32 7.69
CA MET A 80 15.99 24.20 7.69
C MET A 80 16.62 25.61 7.76
N LEU A 81 17.63 25.77 8.59
CA LEU A 81 18.41 26.99 8.68
C LEU A 81 19.87 26.71 8.30
N PHE A 82 20.33 27.29 7.20
CA PHE A 82 21.69 27.12 6.69
C PHE A 82 22.16 25.65 6.59
N GLY A 83 21.22 24.75 6.21
CA GLY A 83 21.50 23.32 6.09
C GLY A 83 21.28 22.50 7.37
N ALA A 84 21.04 23.15 8.52
CA ALA A 84 20.70 22.45 9.77
C ALA A 84 19.18 22.28 9.89
N TYR A 85 18.72 21.08 10.22
CA TYR A 85 17.31 20.81 10.52
C TYR A 85 16.92 21.46 11.85
N GLN A 86 15.87 22.28 11.84
CA GLN A 86 15.36 23.00 13.00
C GLN A 86 14.05 22.43 13.54
N GLY A 87 13.35 21.68 12.71
CA GLY A 87 12.10 21.02 13.09
C GLY A 87 11.04 21.08 12.00
N THR A 88 9.90 20.45 12.31
CA THR A 88 8.75 20.35 11.42
C THR A 88 7.51 20.99 12.05
N VAL A 89 6.79 21.81 11.28
CA VAL A 89 5.51 22.38 11.68
C VAL A 89 4.40 21.52 11.12
N ARG A 90 3.53 20.99 12.00
CA ARG A 90 2.36 20.15 11.64
C ARG A 90 1.02 20.84 11.89
N GLU A 91 1.01 21.88 12.70
CA GLU A 91 -0.21 22.59 13.02
C GLU A 91 -0.75 23.32 11.78
N SER A 92 -2.03 23.12 11.49
CA SER A 92 -2.70 23.82 10.40
C SER A 92 -2.99 25.27 10.81
N GLY A 93 -2.87 26.19 9.87
CA GLY A 93 -3.18 27.58 10.12
C GLY A 93 -2.26 28.54 9.38
N PHE A 94 -2.31 29.80 9.84
CA PHE A 94 -1.45 30.87 9.35
C PHE A 94 -0.30 31.10 10.34
N HIS A 95 0.91 30.84 9.86
CA HIS A 95 2.13 30.86 10.68
C HIS A 95 3.16 31.82 10.10
N TRP A 96 4.06 32.22 10.97
CA TRP A 96 5.25 32.98 10.61
C TRP A 96 6.50 32.25 11.10
N ALA A 97 7.46 32.13 10.21
CA ALA A 97 8.79 31.58 10.52
C ALA A 97 9.86 32.52 9.97
N ASN A 98 11.08 32.40 10.48
CA ASN A 98 12.20 33.20 10.05
C ASN A 98 12.35 33.18 8.52
N PRO A 99 12.40 34.34 7.84
CA PRO A 99 12.53 34.40 6.37
C PRO A 99 13.80 33.73 5.83
N PHE A 100 14.83 33.57 6.67
CA PHE A 100 16.09 32.89 6.31
C PHE A 100 16.01 31.35 6.38
N TYR A 101 14.89 30.79 6.81
CA TYR A 101 14.73 29.34 6.72
C TYR A 101 14.76 28.91 5.26
N SER A 102 15.72 28.07 4.95
CA SER A 102 15.81 27.38 3.67
C SER A 102 14.59 26.46 3.50
N ARG A 103 14.07 26.43 2.30
CA ARG A 103 12.89 25.63 1.96
C ARG A 103 13.37 24.39 1.24
N TYR A 104 13.21 23.22 1.85
CA TYR A 104 13.50 21.95 1.16
C TYR A 104 12.57 21.84 -0.05
N ARG A 105 13.14 21.66 -1.21
CA ARG A 105 12.43 21.36 -2.45
C ARG A 105 12.35 19.84 -2.57
N GLY A 106 11.33 19.20 -2.00
CA GLY A 106 11.02 17.82 -2.35
C GLY A 106 10.89 17.74 -3.88
N ASN A 107 11.45 16.71 -4.48
CA ASN A 107 11.23 16.37 -5.89
C ASN A 107 9.74 16.03 -6.06
N ALA A 108 8.90 17.06 -6.13
CA ALA A 108 7.59 16.87 -6.70
C ALA A 108 7.84 16.61 -8.19
N THR A 109 8.04 15.36 -8.53
CA THR A 109 7.81 14.88 -9.88
C THR A 109 6.37 15.24 -10.16
N SER A 110 6.20 16.31 -10.92
CA SER A 110 4.90 16.77 -11.44
C SER A 110 4.41 15.71 -12.43
N ASN A 111 3.94 14.59 -11.92
CA ASN A 111 3.09 13.65 -12.64
C ASN A 111 1.61 14.06 -12.54
N ASP A 112 1.34 15.35 -12.38
CA ASP A 112 0.07 15.94 -12.77
C ASP A 112 0.06 16.24 -14.30
N SER A 113 0.47 15.29 -15.09
CA SER A 113 0.05 15.21 -16.48
C SER A 113 -1.02 14.15 -16.58
N SER A 114 -2.24 14.59 -16.21
CA SER A 114 -3.48 14.04 -16.69
C SER A 114 -3.27 13.20 -17.97
N SER A 115 -3.39 11.90 -17.81
CA SER A 115 -3.72 10.94 -18.85
C SER A 115 -5.08 11.30 -19.47
N ALA A 116 -5.10 12.21 -20.40
CA ALA A 116 -6.15 12.36 -21.42
C ALA A 116 -5.60 13.22 -22.56
N ASP A 117 -5.30 12.56 -23.64
CA ASP A 117 -5.17 13.05 -25.00
C ASP A 117 -3.79 12.86 -25.68
N SER A 118 -3.45 11.61 -25.86
CA SER A 118 -2.45 11.22 -26.88
C SER A 118 -3.17 11.08 -28.24
N GLN A 119 -3.57 12.18 -28.86
CA GLN A 119 -3.75 12.26 -30.33
C GLN A 119 -4.21 13.66 -30.77
N ARG A 120 -3.28 14.62 -30.82
CA ARG A 120 -3.35 15.71 -31.79
C ARG A 120 -1.97 16.29 -32.04
N LYS A 121 -1.34 15.86 -33.13
CA LYS A 121 -0.24 16.59 -33.79
C LYS A 121 -0.77 17.97 -34.17
N GLY A 122 -0.30 19.02 -33.50
CA GLY A 122 -0.60 20.39 -33.87
C GLY A 122 0.31 21.34 -33.13
N LYS A 123 1.25 21.96 -33.86
CA LYS A 123 2.04 23.19 -33.63
C LYS A 123 2.17 23.66 -32.17
N ARG A 124 3.36 23.48 -31.60
CA ARG A 124 3.76 24.07 -30.31
C ARG A 124 3.67 25.60 -30.41
N PRO A 125 2.84 26.27 -29.59
CA PRO A 125 2.98 27.69 -29.41
C PRO A 125 4.28 27.95 -28.64
N PHE A 126 4.98 29.01 -29.02
CA PHE A 126 6.16 29.57 -28.40
C PHE A 126 5.95 29.68 -26.87
N GLN A 127 6.58 28.77 -26.11
CA GLN A 127 6.59 28.85 -24.65
C GLN A 127 7.58 29.97 -24.30
N THR A 128 7.04 31.14 -23.92
CA THR A 128 7.77 32.11 -23.13
C THR A 128 8.37 31.40 -21.91
N PRO A 129 9.66 31.62 -21.57
CA PRO A 129 10.21 31.14 -20.32
C PRO A 129 9.52 31.90 -19.17
N GLY A 130 8.33 31.45 -18.78
CA GLY A 130 7.68 31.89 -17.57
C GLY A 130 8.60 31.54 -16.43
N ILE A 131 9.08 32.54 -15.69
CA ILE A 131 9.76 32.35 -14.41
C ILE A 131 8.73 31.65 -13.50
N SER A 132 8.75 30.33 -13.50
CA SER A 132 7.93 29.56 -12.57
C SER A 132 8.51 29.79 -11.18
N PHE A 133 7.89 30.70 -10.42
CA PHE A 133 8.16 30.87 -8.99
C PHE A 133 7.76 29.62 -8.22
N ASN A 134 8.39 28.51 -8.49
CA ASN A 134 8.12 27.20 -7.88
C ASN A 134 8.77 27.09 -6.47
N TRP A 135 9.11 28.23 -5.87
CA TRP A 135 9.71 28.35 -4.54
C TRP A 135 8.70 28.18 -3.39
N LEU A 136 7.41 27.98 -3.72
CA LEU A 136 6.30 27.99 -2.75
C LEU A 136 5.86 26.61 -2.24
N THR A 137 6.34 25.50 -2.84
CA THR A 137 5.82 24.16 -2.54
C THR A 137 6.84 23.29 -1.83
N THR A 138 6.94 23.45 -0.53
CA THR A 138 7.75 22.59 0.35
C THR A 138 6.89 22.00 1.46
N LYS A 139 5.68 21.57 1.07
CA LYS A 139 4.73 20.96 1.99
C LYS A 139 4.71 19.46 1.74
N ILE A 140 4.82 18.69 2.80
CA ILE A 140 4.72 17.24 2.77
C ILE A 140 3.29 16.88 3.13
N SER A 141 2.65 16.04 2.32
CA SER A 141 1.33 15.52 2.64
C SER A 141 1.45 14.42 3.69
N LEU A 142 0.71 14.54 4.78
CA LEU A 142 0.56 13.50 5.81
C LEU A 142 -0.70 12.66 5.59
N ARG A 143 -1.39 12.88 4.47
CA ARG A 143 -2.59 12.11 4.11
C ARG A 143 -2.19 10.70 3.67
N ALA A 144 -3.14 9.78 3.74
CA ALA A 144 -2.94 8.45 3.17
C ALA A 144 -2.77 8.54 1.65
N HIS A 145 -1.77 7.86 1.16
CA HIS A 145 -1.47 7.69 -0.26
C HIS A 145 -1.73 6.24 -0.65
N ASN A 146 -2.20 6.03 -1.86
CA ASN A 146 -2.39 4.71 -2.42
C ASN A 146 -1.34 4.48 -3.51
N PHE A 147 -0.58 3.40 -3.36
CA PHE A 147 0.27 2.87 -4.41
C PHE A 147 -0.37 1.59 -4.96
N SER A 148 -0.54 1.51 -6.26
CA SER A 148 -0.99 0.30 -6.96
C SER A 148 0.15 -0.18 -7.83
N SER A 149 0.66 -1.38 -7.54
CA SER A 149 1.71 -1.96 -8.37
C SER A 149 1.18 -2.35 -9.73
N ASP A 150 2.05 -2.32 -10.73
CA ASP A 150 1.80 -3.02 -11.98
C ASP A 150 1.72 -4.54 -11.76
N ILE A 151 1.24 -5.26 -12.78
CA ILE A 151 1.19 -6.72 -12.74
C ILE A 151 2.61 -7.25 -12.85
N LEU A 152 3.09 -7.88 -11.79
CA LEU A 152 4.42 -8.47 -11.69
C LEU A 152 4.34 -9.97 -12.00
N LYS A 153 5.18 -10.45 -12.92
CA LYS A 153 5.36 -11.88 -13.16
C LYS A 153 6.46 -12.40 -12.23
N VAL A 154 6.11 -13.31 -11.33
CA VAL A 154 6.99 -13.85 -10.29
C VAL A 154 6.75 -15.35 -10.14
N ASN A 155 7.69 -16.08 -9.53
CA ASN A 155 7.49 -17.49 -9.19
C ASN A 155 6.97 -17.60 -7.76
N ASP A 156 5.99 -18.49 -7.57
CA ASP A 156 5.49 -18.85 -6.25
C ASP A 156 6.51 -19.77 -5.50
N LYS A 157 6.19 -20.16 -4.26
CA LYS A 157 7.03 -21.07 -3.45
C LYS A 157 7.37 -22.39 -4.16
N ARG A 158 6.52 -22.86 -5.08
CA ARG A 158 6.70 -24.10 -5.84
C ARG A 158 7.39 -23.90 -7.20
N GLY A 159 7.76 -22.66 -7.52
CA GLY A 159 8.38 -22.32 -8.79
C GLY A 159 7.41 -22.13 -9.96
N ASN A 160 6.11 -22.07 -9.70
CA ASN A 160 5.12 -21.78 -10.75
C ASN A 160 5.11 -20.28 -11.04
N PRO A 161 5.16 -19.85 -12.31
CA PRO A 161 5.03 -18.45 -12.66
C PRO A 161 3.60 -17.96 -12.44
N VAL A 162 3.46 -16.92 -11.61
CA VAL A 162 2.20 -16.26 -11.28
C VAL A 162 2.26 -14.78 -11.61
N GLU A 163 1.13 -14.20 -11.94
CA GLU A 163 0.93 -12.77 -12.10
C GLU A 163 0.28 -12.21 -10.84
N ILE A 164 0.94 -11.25 -10.20
CA ILE A 164 0.51 -10.66 -8.95
C ILE A 164 0.56 -9.14 -9.04
N ALA A 165 -0.47 -8.47 -8.51
CA ALA A 165 -0.46 -7.04 -8.24
C ALA A 165 -1.04 -6.78 -6.86
N ALA A 166 -0.60 -5.71 -6.22
CA ALA A 166 -1.08 -5.33 -4.90
C ALA A 166 -1.29 -3.81 -4.80
N VAL A 167 -2.15 -3.45 -3.88
CA VAL A 167 -2.35 -2.06 -3.46
C VAL A 167 -1.79 -1.89 -2.05
N VAL A 168 -1.04 -0.82 -1.85
CA VAL A 168 -0.43 -0.45 -0.57
C VAL A 168 -0.94 0.93 -0.19
N VAL A 169 -1.54 1.03 0.99
CA VAL A 169 -1.98 2.29 1.58
C VAL A 169 -0.95 2.71 2.62
N TRP A 170 -0.37 3.89 2.44
CA TRP A 170 0.71 4.38 3.27
C TRP A 170 0.59 5.87 3.54
N ARG A 171 1.24 6.36 4.58
CA ARG A 171 1.37 7.79 4.89
C ARG A 171 2.74 8.09 5.46
N VAL A 172 3.15 9.36 5.36
CA VAL A 172 4.35 9.84 6.03
C VAL A 172 4.03 10.03 7.51
N ASP A 173 4.83 9.38 8.37
CA ASP A 173 4.76 9.52 9.82
C ASP A 173 5.88 10.41 10.36
N ASP A 174 7.13 10.16 9.97
CA ASP A 174 8.28 10.99 10.30
C ASP A 174 8.75 11.77 9.06
N THR A 175 8.54 13.08 9.09
CA THR A 175 8.88 13.96 7.96
C THR A 175 10.39 14.19 7.85
N ALA A 176 11.13 14.08 8.94
CA ALA A 176 12.58 14.24 8.92
C ALA A 176 13.24 13.04 8.21
N GLN A 177 12.83 11.82 8.56
CA GLN A 177 13.32 10.61 7.88
C GLN A 177 12.93 10.61 6.40
N ALA A 178 11.67 11.00 6.08
CA ALA A 178 11.21 11.03 4.69
C ALA A 178 11.99 12.02 3.81
N VAL A 179 12.57 13.07 4.40
CA VAL A 179 13.28 14.12 3.67
C VAL A 179 14.79 13.92 3.68
N PHE A 180 15.37 13.39 4.75
CA PHE A 180 16.82 13.35 4.93
C PHE A 180 17.44 11.97 4.79
N ASP A 181 16.69 10.91 5.05
CA ASP A 181 17.21 9.55 5.01
C ASP A 181 17.01 8.90 3.63
N VAL A 182 16.08 9.42 2.80
CA VAL A 182 15.83 8.97 1.43
C VAL A 182 15.76 10.16 0.47
N GLU A 183 16.20 9.98 -0.77
CA GLU A 183 16.21 11.05 -1.77
C GLU A 183 14.80 11.41 -2.25
N ASP A 184 13.98 10.41 -2.54
CA ASP A 184 12.56 10.54 -2.89
C ASP A 184 11.78 9.40 -2.20
N TYR A 185 11.07 9.75 -1.15
CA TYR A 185 10.27 8.78 -0.39
C TYR A 185 9.17 8.14 -1.23
N THR A 186 8.61 8.82 -2.23
CA THR A 186 7.57 8.27 -3.10
C THR A 186 8.12 7.14 -3.97
N SER A 187 9.19 7.42 -4.71
CA SER A 187 9.87 6.43 -5.52
C SER A 187 10.45 5.29 -4.68
N TYR A 188 10.94 5.61 -3.47
CA TYR A 188 11.41 4.60 -2.53
C TYR A 188 10.30 3.63 -2.12
N VAL A 189 9.10 4.14 -1.79
CA VAL A 189 7.92 3.32 -1.47
C VAL A 189 7.53 2.43 -2.65
N GLU A 190 7.50 2.96 -3.87
CA GLU A 190 7.18 2.19 -5.08
C GLU A 190 8.14 1.01 -5.26
N ILE A 191 9.44 1.27 -5.28
CA ILE A 191 10.47 0.24 -5.51
C ILE A 191 10.47 -0.81 -4.39
N GLN A 192 10.37 -0.38 -3.13
CA GLN A 192 10.35 -1.30 -1.99
C GLN A 192 9.06 -2.11 -1.93
N SER A 193 7.94 -1.54 -2.34
CA SER A 193 6.66 -2.25 -2.43
C SER A 193 6.70 -3.36 -3.47
N GLU A 194 7.20 -3.10 -4.67
CA GLU A 194 7.37 -4.14 -5.69
C GLU A 194 8.31 -5.25 -5.22
N SER A 195 9.43 -4.88 -4.56
CA SER A 195 10.36 -5.84 -4.00
C SER A 195 9.72 -6.71 -2.91
N ALA A 196 8.89 -6.12 -2.04
CA ALA A 196 8.17 -6.84 -1.00
C ALA A 196 7.11 -7.80 -1.57
N ILE A 197 6.33 -7.35 -2.56
CA ILE A 197 5.35 -8.18 -3.28
C ILE A 197 6.04 -9.40 -3.87
N ARG A 198 7.19 -9.23 -4.52
CA ARG A 198 7.99 -10.31 -5.09
C ARG A 198 8.51 -11.29 -4.01
N SER A 199 8.95 -10.76 -2.88
CA SER A 199 9.39 -11.56 -1.71
C SER A 199 8.24 -12.40 -1.12
N ILE A 200 7.07 -11.79 -0.96
CA ILE A 200 5.88 -12.49 -0.45
C ILE A 200 5.41 -13.56 -1.43
N ALA A 201 5.34 -13.26 -2.72
CA ALA A 201 4.92 -14.23 -3.73
C ALA A 201 5.80 -15.48 -3.74
N SER A 202 7.13 -15.33 -3.60
CA SER A 202 8.05 -16.47 -3.55
C SER A 202 8.02 -17.26 -2.23
N ARG A 203 7.41 -16.72 -1.17
CA ARG A 203 7.32 -17.35 0.15
C ARG A 203 6.09 -18.25 0.28
N TYR A 204 5.01 -17.95 -0.42
CA TYR A 204 3.73 -18.66 -0.35
C TYR A 204 3.43 -19.36 -1.67
N ALA A 205 2.78 -20.56 -1.59
CA ALA A 205 2.25 -21.24 -2.77
C ALA A 205 0.98 -20.53 -3.26
N TYR A 206 0.68 -20.60 -4.54
CA TYR A 206 -0.50 -19.97 -5.14
C TYR A 206 -1.81 -20.54 -4.56
N ASP A 207 -2.09 -21.86 -4.72
CA ASP A 207 -3.38 -22.46 -4.36
C ASP A 207 -3.30 -23.81 -3.64
N GLN A 208 -2.17 -24.49 -3.69
CA GLN A 208 -1.99 -25.79 -3.06
C GLN A 208 -0.85 -25.72 -2.06
N GLY A 209 -1.20 -25.70 -0.79
CA GLY A 209 -0.32 -25.93 0.33
C GLY A 209 -0.37 -27.38 0.78
N GLU A 210 0.52 -27.77 1.69
CA GLU A 210 0.36 -28.96 2.52
C GLU A 210 -0.87 -28.76 3.42
N GLU A 211 -1.35 -29.85 4.05
CA GLU A 211 -2.48 -29.73 5.00
C GLU A 211 -2.16 -28.63 6.03
N HIS A 212 -2.99 -27.56 6.10
CA HIS A 212 -2.83 -26.35 6.93
C HIS A 212 -1.78 -25.31 6.45
N GLU A 213 -1.21 -25.42 5.26
CA GLU A 213 -0.32 -24.40 4.71
C GLU A 213 -1.11 -23.19 4.20
N ILE A 214 -0.70 -21.98 4.63
CA ILE A 214 -1.27 -20.72 4.12
C ILE A 214 -0.84 -20.53 2.67
N THR A 215 -1.81 -20.28 1.79
CA THR A 215 -1.59 -20.03 0.36
C THR A 215 -1.98 -18.61 -0.01
N LEU A 216 -1.45 -18.09 -1.13
CA LEU A 216 -1.79 -16.75 -1.62
C LEU A 216 -3.29 -16.60 -1.87
N ARG A 217 -3.96 -17.67 -2.30
CA ARG A 217 -5.38 -17.68 -2.63
C ARG A 217 -6.28 -17.98 -1.41
N GLY A 218 -5.87 -18.91 -0.56
CA GLY A 218 -6.69 -19.41 0.55
C GLY A 218 -6.56 -18.60 1.84
N GLY A 219 -5.37 -17.99 2.09
CA GLY A 219 -5.07 -17.23 3.30
C GLY A 219 -4.88 -15.74 3.02
N ALA A 220 -5.88 -15.08 2.40
CA ALA A 220 -5.74 -13.70 1.95
C ALA A 220 -5.44 -12.72 3.10
N ASP A 221 -6.06 -12.90 4.27
CA ASP A 221 -5.86 -12.00 5.41
C ASP A 221 -4.50 -12.20 6.08
N GLU A 222 -4.05 -13.45 6.21
CA GLU A 222 -2.73 -13.79 6.75
C GLU A 222 -1.60 -13.27 5.84
N VAL A 223 -1.78 -13.43 4.51
CA VAL A 223 -0.84 -12.92 3.52
C VAL A 223 -0.82 -11.39 3.53
N ALA A 224 -1.98 -10.73 3.63
CA ALA A 224 -2.06 -9.28 3.75
C ALA A 224 -1.34 -8.78 5.01
N HIS A 225 -1.51 -9.46 6.15
CA HIS A 225 -0.81 -9.14 7.39
C HIS A 225 0.71 -9.33 7.26
N ALA A 226 1.14 -10.44 6.66
CA ALA A 226 2.56 -10.70 6.42
C ALA A 226 3.18 -9.67 5.47
N MET A 227 2.44 -9.29 4.41
CA MET A 227 2.87 -8.26 3.45
C MET A 227 2.97 -6.89 4.11
N ARG A 228 1.98 -6.49 4.92
CA ARG A 228 2.02 -5.23 5.66
C ARG A 228 3.22 -5.18 6.59
N LYS A 229 3.52 -6.27 7.31
CA LYS A 229 4.69 -6.35 8.20
C LYS A 229 6.00 -6.23 7.43
N GLU A 230 6.17 -7.00 6.37
CA GLU A 230 7.36 -6.96 5.50
C GLU A 230 7.59 -5.56 4.91
N LEU A 231 6.49 -4.91 4.45
CA LEU A 231 6.53 -3.54 3.94
C LEU A 231 6.91 -2.54 5.03
N GLN A 232 6.32 -2.65 6.23
CA GLN A 232 6.63 -1.76 7.34
C GLN A 232 8.11 -1.84 7.73
N ASP A 233 8.67 -3.05 7.80
CA ASP A 233 10.08 -3.27 8.14
C ASP A 233 11.02 -2.61 7.10
N ARG A 234 10.65 -2.62 5.82
CA ARG A 234 11.43 -2.01 4.73
C ARG A 234 11.26 -0.50 4.67
N LEU A 235 10.04 0.00 4.87
CA LEU A 235 9.69 1.41 4.73
C LEU A 235 9.93 2.25 5.98
N ALA A 236 10.21 1.62 7.12
CA ALA A 236 10.51 2.31 8.37
C ALA A 236 11.65 3.33 8.24
N LYS A 237 12.67 3.04 7.41
CA LYS A 237 13.80 3.95 7.17
C LYS A 237 13.42 5.24 6.45
N ALA A 238 12.30 5.22 5.72
CA ALA A 238 11.78 6.40 5.02
C ALA A 238 10.77 7.18 5.87
N GLY A 239 10.60 6.87 7.15
CA GLY A 239 9.62 7.52 8.02
C GLY A 239 8.17 7.33 7.56
N VAL A 240 7.87 6.21 6.88
CA VAL A 240 6.56 5.89 6.32
C VAL A 240 5.89 4.78 7.12
N VAL A 241 4.60 4.94 7.38
CA VAL A 241 3.75 3.92 8.00
C VAL A 241 2.82 3.32 6.96
N VAL A 242 2.80 1.99 6.91
CA VAL A 242 1.89 1.21 6.06
C VAL A 242 0.61 0.94 6.83
N GLU A 243 -0.51 1.48 6.36
CA GLU A 243 -1.83 1.28 6.97
C GLU A 243 -2.46 -0.03 6.53
N ASP A 244 -2.41 -0.32 5.23
CA ASP A 244 -2.96 -1.56 4.66
C ASP A 244 -2.15 -2.00 3.44
N ALA A 245 -2.16 -3.31 3.15
CA ALA A 245 -1.52 -3.87 1.98
C ALA A 245 -2.27 -5.13 1.54
N ARG A 246 -2.82 -5.13 0.31
CA ARG A 246 -3.65 -6.21 -0.19
C ARG A 246 -3.31 -6.57 -1.61
N ILE A 247 -3.42 -7.85 -1.93
CA ILE A 247 -3.32 -8.35 -3.30
C ILE A 247 -4.60 -7.96 -4.06
N THR A 248 -4.45 -7.32 -5.21
CA THR A 248 -5.55 -6.91 -6.09
C THR A 248 -5.71 -7.80 -7.30
N HIS A 249 -4.60 -8.38 -7.77
CA HIS A 249 -4.59 -9.31 -8.88
C HIS A 249 -3.73 -10.51 -8.52
N LEU A 250 -4.24 -11.71 -8.75
CA LEU A 250 -3.53 -12.96 -8.54
C LEU A 250 -4.02 -13.99 -9.56
N ALA A 251 -3.16 -14.41 -10.46
CA ALA A 251 -3.45 -15.38 -11.50
C ALA A 251 -2.21 -16.22 -11.83
N TYR A 252 -2.40 -17.39 -12.39
CA TYR A 252 -1.29 -18.09 -13.05
C TYR A 252 -0.88 -17.34 -14.32
N ALA A 253 0.40 -17.32 -14.60
CA ALA A 253 0.89 -16.76 -15.85
C ALA A 253 0.24 -17.46 -17.05
N PRO A 254 -0.12 -16.73 -18.13
CA PRO A 254 -0.86 -17.26 -19.27
C PRO A 254 -0.23 -18.53 -19.89
N GLU A 255 1.09 -18.66 -19.81
CA GLU A 255 1.85 -19.77 -20.36
C GLU A 255 1.50 -21.11 -19.69
N ILE A 256 1.21 -21.09 -18.39
CA ILE A 256 0.93 -22.31 -17.60
C ILE A 256 -0.53 -22.45 -17.20
N ALA A 257 -1.34 -21.39 -17.31
CA ALA A 257 -2.72 -21.39 -16.87
C ALA A 257 -3.55 -22.57 -17.43
N PRO A 258 -3.47 -22.95 -18.73
CA PRO A 258 -4.20 -24.11 -19.25
C PRO A 258 -3.76 -25.44 -18.63
N ALA A 259 -2.47 -25.61 -18.34
CA ALA A 259 -1.94 -26.82 -17.72
C ALA A 259 -2.38 -26.92 -16.26
N MET A 260 -2.35 -25.81 -15.52
CA MET A 260 -2.79 -25.74 -14.12
C MET A 260 -4.29 -25.98 -14.00
N LEU A 261 -5.10 -25.46 -14.92
CA LEU A 261 -6.54 -25.74 -14.96
C LEU A 261 -6.83 -27.23 -15.14
N ARG A 262 -6.12 -27.91 -16.06
CA ARG A 262 -6.26 -29.36 -16.26
C ARG A 262 -5.87 -30.14 -15.00
N ARG A 263 -4.81 -29.73 -14.32
CA ARG A 263 -4.39 -30.33 -13.05
C ARG A 263 -5.47 -30.15 -11.97
N GLN A 264 -6.00 -28.96 -11.79
CA GLN A 264 -7.08 -28.68 -10.83
C GLN A 264 -8.34 -29.50 -11.15
N GLN A 265 -8.71 -29.65 -12.44
CA GLN A 265 -9.82 -30.51 -12.86
C GLN A 265 -9.57 -31.97 -12.49
N ALA A 266 -8.37 -32.49 -12.76
CA ALA A 266 -8.03 -33.87 -12.42
C ALA A 266 -8.06 -34.10 -10.90
N GLU A 267 -7.51 -33.20 -10.11
CA GLU A 267 -7.53 -33.26 -8.65
C GLU A 267 -8.95 -33.20 -8.10
N ALA A 268 -9.80 -32.31 -8.63
CA ALA A 268 -11.21 -32.19 -8.25
C ALA A 268 -11.98 -33.50 -8.55
N VAL A 269 -11.72 -34.14 -9.71
CA VAL A 269 -12.33 -35.42 -10.04
C VAL A 269 -11.86 -36.53 -9.10
N ILE A 270 -10.57 -36.55 -8.75
CA ILE A 270 -10.04 -37.57 -7.81
C ILE A 270 -10.65 -37.35 -6.42
N ALA A 271 -10.71 -36.09 -5.93
CA ALA A 271 -11.31 -35.76 -4.64
C ALA A 271 -12.79 -36.15 -4.59
N ALA A 272 -13.55 -35.82 -5.65
CA ALA A 272 -14.96 -36.21 -5.76
C ALA A 272 -15.14 -37.74 -5.75
N ARG A 273 -14.30 -38.47 -6.49
CA ARG A 273 -14.35 -39.94 -6.50
C ARG A 273 -14.03 -40.54 -5.13
N ARG A 274 -13.02 -40.01 -4.44
CA ARG A 274 -12.69 -40.47 -3.08
C ARG A 274 -13.88 -40.28 -2.14
N LEU A 275 -14.53 -39.12 -2.18
CA LEU A 275 -15.71 -38.84 -1.36
C LEU A 275 -16.89 -39.77 -1.70
N ILE A 276 -17.11 -40.09 -3.01
CA ILE A 276 -18.15 -41.01 -3.44
C ILE A 276 -17.88 -42.39 -2.86
N VAL A 277 -16.65 -42.92 -2.98
CA VAL A 277 -16.28 -44.24 -2.46
C VAL A 277 -16.43 -44.30 -0.93
N GLU A 278 -15.94 -43.32 -0.22
CA GLU A 278 -16.03 -43.24 1.24
C GLU A 278 -17.48 -43.21 1.72
N ASN A 279 -18.33 -42.38 1.10
CA ASN A 279 -19.76 -42.37 1.39
C ASN A 279 -20.47 -43.66 0.97
N ALA A 280 -20.12 -44.25 -0.15
CA ALA A 280 -20.69 -45.53 -0.57
C ALA A 280 -20.39 -46.66 0.43
N VAL A 281 -19.17 -46.76 0.91
CA VAL A 281 -18.79 -47.74 1.96
C VAL A 281 -19.62 -47.49 3.24
N THR A 282 -19.75 -46.23 3.66
CA THR A 282 -20.54 -45.88 4.84
C THR A 282 -22.02 -46.23 4.67
N MET A 283 -22.61 -45.93 3.50
CA MET A 283 -24.01 -46.30 3.17
C MET A 283 -24.23 -47.80 3.18
N VAL A 284 -23.32 -48.58 2.56
CA VAL A 284 -23.41 -50.03 2.51
C VAL A 284 -23.34 -50.61 3.93
N HIS A 285 -22.39 -50.12 4.76
CA HIS A 285 -22.26 -50.56 6.14
C HIS A 285 -23.56 -50.28 6.92
N THR A 286 -24.08 -49.07 6.82
CA THR A 286 -25.32 -48.65 7.51
C THR A 286 -26.51 -49.48 7.04
N ALA A 287 -26.61 -49.79 5.74
CA ALA A 287 -27.68 -50.62 5.19
C ALA A 287 -27.63 -52.07 5.73
N LEU A 288 -26.44 -52.66 5.77
CA LEU A 288 -26.25 -53.99 6.32
C LEU A 288 -26.58 -54.09 7.82
N ASP A 289 -26.11 -53.10 8.61
CA ASP A 289 -26.40 -53.03 10.04
C ASP A 289 -27.92 -52.90 10.30
N GLU A 290 -28.61 -52.13 9.47
CA GLU A 290 -30.04 -51.94 9.61
C GLU A 290 -30.85 -53.18 9.24
N LEU A 291 -30.42 -53.92 8.20
CA LEU A 291 -31.01 -55.21 7.82
C LEU A 291 -30.82 -56.26 8.91
N ASP A 292 -29.62 -56.35 9.51
CA ASP A 292 -29.34 -57.23 10.65
C ASP A 292 -30.17 -56.87 11.91
N ARG A 293 -30.30 -55.59 12.22
CA ARG A 293 -31.05 -55.13 13.38
C ARG A 293 -32.55 -55.40 13.26
N ARG A 294 -33.10 -55.24 12.07
CA ARG A 294 -34.53 -55.49 11.80
C ARG A 294 -34.85 -56.97 11.56
N ASN A 295 -33.84 -57.81 11.52
CA ASN A 295 -33.96 -59.25 11.29
C ASN A 295 -34.75 -59.60 9.98
N VAL A 296 -34.60 -58.76 8.94
CA VAL A 296 -35.35 -58.86 7.69
C VAL A 296 -34.87 -60.07 6.84
N VAL A 297 -33.54 -60.31 6.85
CA VAL A 297 -32.89 -61.38 6.07
C VAL A 297 -31.70 -61.90 6.85
N HIS A 298 -31.60 -63.24 6.99
CA HIS A 298 -30.37 -63.87 7.48
C HIS A 298 -29.38 -64.00 6.32
N LEU A 299 -28.32 -63.21 6.35
CA LEU A 299 -27.24 -63.20 5.38
C LEU A 299 -26.07 -64.01 5.96
N ASP A 300 -25.68 -65.07 5.27
CA ASP A 300 -24.37 -65.71 5.48
C ASP A 300 -23.25 -64.83 4.93
N ASP A 301 -22.00 -65.10 5.30
CA ASP A 301 -20.86 -64.24 4.95
C ASP A 301 -20.64 -64.15 3.42
N GLU A 302 -20.95 -65.21 2.70
CA GLU A 302 -20.81 -65.25 1.22
C GLU A 302 -21.86 -64.35 0.54
N ARG A 303 -23.12 -64.41 0.98
CA ARG A 303 -24.19 -63.55 0.48
C ARG A 303 -24.00 -62.10 0.87
N ARG A 304 -23.46 -61.85 2.07
CA ARG A 304 -23.11 -60.51 2.55
C ARG A 304 -22.02 -59.89 1.65
N ALA A 305 -20.96 -60.65 1.33
CA ALA A 305 -19.90 -60.19 0.44
C ALA A 305 -20.41 -59.93 -0.99
N ALA A 306 -21.29 -60.79 -1.52
CA ALA A 306 -21.89 -60.56 -2.83
C ALA A 306 -22.78 -59.31 -2.86
N MET A 307 -23.58 -59.07 -1.81
CA MET A 307 -24.41 -57.89 -1.70
C MET A 307 -23.58 -56.63 -1.60
N VAL A 308 -22.51 -56.60 -0.77
CA VAL A 308 -21.57 -55.48 -0.66
C VAL A 308 -20.96 -55.14 -2.00
N SER A 309 -20.46 -56.16 -2.73
CA SER A 309 -19.87 -55.98 -4.06
C SER A 309 -20.85 -55.36 -5.05
N ASN A 310 -22.09 -55.88 -5.11
CA ASN A 310 -23.12 -55.37 -6.00
C ASN A 310 -23.55 -53.95 -5.67
N LEU A 311 -23.73 -53.61 -4.37
CA LEU A 311 -24.08 -52.27 -3.94
C LEU A 311 -22.96 -51.27 -4.22
N LEU A 312 -21.69 -51.63 -3.97
CA LEU A 312 -20.55 -50.75 -4.28
C LEU A 312 -20.41 -50.49 -5.79
N VAL A 313 -20.65 -51.50 -6.63
CA VAL A 313 -20.63 -51.33 -8.10
C VAL A 313 -21.71 -50.33 -8.53
N VAL A 314 -22.91 -50.45 -7.98
CA VAL A 314 -24.02 -49.53 -8.31
C VAL A 314 -23.74 -48.11 -7.78
N LEU A 315 -23.26 -47.98 -6.53
CA LEU A 315 -23.03 -46.66 -5.91
C LEU A 315 -21.77 -45.94 -6.44
N CYS A 316 -20.73 -46.71 -6.82
CA CYS A 316 -19.48 -46.13 -7.34
C CYS A 316 -19.41 -46.10 -8.86
N GLY A 317 -20.35 -46.77 -9.59
CA GLY A 317 -20.41 -46.80 -11.03
C GLY A 317 -20.78 -45.45 -11.62
N MET A 318 -20.16 -45.12 -12.76
CA MET A 318 -20.45 -43.88 -13.50
C MET A 318 -21.60 -43.99 -14.50
N SER A 319 -22.08 -45.19 -14.79
CA SER A 319 -23.23 -45.46 -15.67
C SER A 319 -24.44 -45.78 -14.82
N GLU A 320 -25.63 -45.34 -15.27
CA GLU A 320 -26.89 -45.78 -14.71
C GLU A 320 -26.97 -47.30 -14.74
N ALA A 321 -27.06 -47.93 -13.56
CA ALA A 321 -27.22 -49.37 -13.47
C ALA A 321 -28.61 -49.72 -13.96
N SER A 322 -28.71 -50.35 -15.13
CA SER A 322 -29.97 -50.95 -15.59
C SER A 322 -30.19 -52.26 -14.83
N PRO A 323 -31.24 -52.35 -14.00
CA PRO A 323 -31.52 -53.61 -13.27
C PRO A 323 -31.92 -54.72 -14.27
N VAL A 324 -31.09 -55.71 -14.40
CA VAL A 324 -31.45 -56.93 -15.14
C VAL A 324 -32.18 -57.87 -14.15
N ILE A 325 -33.52 -57.86 -14.26
CA ILE A 325 -34.34 -58.79 -13.48
C ILE A 325 -34.26 -60.16 -14.19
N ASN A 326 -33.54 -61.07 -13.59
CA ASN A 326 -33.54 -62.45 -14.05
C ASN A 326 -34.84 -63.11 -13.56
N THR A 327 -35.84 -63.17 -14.47
CA THR A 327 -37.13 -63.87 -14.24
C THR A 327 -37.07 -65.31 -14.52
N GLY A 328 -35.85 -65.85 -14.78
CA GLY A 328 -35.66 -67.27 -15.16
C GLY A 328 -35.76 -68.21 -13.97
N THR A 329 -36.71 -69.05 -14.08
CA THR A 329 -36.88 -70.36 -13.43
C THR A 329 -37.04 -70.41 -11.92
N LEU A 330 -38.27 -70.09 -11.49
CA LEU A 330 -38.79 -70.51 -10.16
C LEU A 330 -39.36 -71.95 -10.20
N TYR A 331 -39.14 -72.72 -11.30
CA TYR A 331 -39.64 -74.08 -11.38
C TYR A 331 -38.59 -75.01 -12.08
N THR A 332 -37.83 -75.71 -11.29
CA THR A 332 -37.56 -77.14 -11.35
C THR A 332 -37.14 -77.65 -10.00
#